data_8e219d1d78bfaa2b6394e5d6db7a8dac
#
_entry.id   8e219d1d78bfaa2b6394e5d6db7a8dac
#
_cell.length_a   1.000
_cell.length_b   1.000
_cell.length_c   1.000
_cell.angle_alpha   90.00
_cell.angle_beta   90.00
_cell.angle_gamma   90.00
#
_symmetry.space_group_name_H-M   'P 1'
#
loop_
_entity.id
_entity.type
_entity.pdbx_description
1 polymer ?
#
loop_
_entity_poly.entity_id
_entity_poly.type
_entity_poly.pdbx_seq_one_letter_code
_entity_poly.pdbx_strand_id
1 'polypeptide(L)'
;ALSLQLMPEFVYAENRDFGTFSLQGPQRAPMLVLWNSTDIPERFGTPAYSRFRLGQSALRLSSRSVSVGISTENLWWGPGFRNSLLLSNSAPGFLHGTFNSVKPLKTVLGSFEFQLIGGRLEGSGVQPLASDYIVNGINYLEPKSTDARYISALTLNYQPRWVPGLFLGF
;
A
#
# COMPACT_ATOMS: atom_id res chain seq x y z
N ALA A 1 -11.70 0.18 -25.22
CA ALA A 1 -11.85 1.58 -24.78
C ALA A 1 -10.60 2.03 -24.03
N LEU A 2 -10.18 3.27 -24.23
CA LEU A 2 -9.15 3.93 -23.44
C LEU A 2 -9.87 4.78 -22.36
N SER A 3 -9.43 4.68 -21.11
CA SER A 3 -9.94 5.49 -20.01
C SER A 3 -8.79 6.15 -19.27
N LEU A 4 -8.98 7.42 -18.91
CA LEU A 4 -8.08 8.19 -18.08
C LEU A 4 -8.88 8.70 -16.87
N GLN A 5 -8.39 8.39 -15.68
CA GLN A 5 -8.86 8.95 -14.42
C GLN A 5 -7.73 9.77 -13.81
N LEU A 6 -8.02 11.01 -13.46
CA LEU A 6 -7.07 11.88 -12.76
C LEU A 6 -7.70 12.37 -11.47
N MET A 7 -7.07 12.04 -10.36
CA MET A 7 -7.50 12.44 -9.02
C MET A 7 -6.27 12.78 -8.16
N PRO A 8 -5.56 13.87 -8.51
CA PRO A 8 -4.37 14.28 -7.78
C PRO A 8 -4.71 14.73 -6.36
N GLU A 9 -3.78 14.52 -5.46
CA GLU A 9 -3.86 14.89 -4.05
C GLU A 9 -2.78 15.90 -3.70
N PHE A 10 -3.17 16.94 -2.99
CA PHE A 10 -2.26 17.89 -2.36
C PHE A 10 -2.48 17.87 -0.85
N VAL A 11 -1.39 17.65 -0.12
CA VAL A 11 -1.39 17.64 1.34
C VAL A 11 -0.47 18.74 1.85
N TYR A 12 -0.99 19.54 2.78
CA TYR A 12 -0.21 20.49 3.55
C TYR A 12 -0.47 20.28 5.04
N ALA A 13 0.59 20.23 5.82
CA ALA A 13 0.52 20.20 7.28
C ALA A 13 1.56 21.18 7.85
N GLU A 14 1.14 22.00 8.81
CA GLU A 14 2.05 22.91 9.51
C GLU A 14 3.15 22.16 10.28
N ASN A 15 2.88 20.92 10.64
CA ASN A 15 3.78 20.05 11.35
C ASN A 15 4.26 20.66 12.69
N ARG A 16 3.32 21.30 13.40
CA ARG A 16 3.57 21.92 14.71
C ARG A 16 4.14 20.89 15.69
N ASP A 17 4.94 21.37 16.62
CA ASP A 17 5.43 20.55 17.72
C ASP A 17 4.27 19.99 18.55
N PHE A 18 4.36 18.71 18.83
CA PHE A 18 3.46 18.01 19.74
C PHE A 18 4.29 17.03 20.60
N GLY A 19 3.76 16.64 21.75
CA GLY A 19 4.40 15.65 22.60
C GLY A 19 4.50 14.30 21.87
N THR A 20 5.71 13.94 21.49
CA THR A 20 6.01 12.64 20.88
C THR A 20 6.12 11.56 21.93
N PHE A 21 6.08 10.31 21.49
CA PHE A 21 6.29 9.18 22.39
C PHE A 21 7.66 9.28 23.09
N SER A 22 7.68 9.05 24.41
CA SER A 22 8.94 9.10 25.17
C SER A 22 9.87 7.98 24.74
N LEU A 23 11.05 8.35 24.25
CA LEU A 23 12.12 7.41 23.93
C LEU A 23 12.96 7.00 25.16
N GLN A 24 12.46 7.29 26.37
CA GLN A 24 13.11 6.92 27.63
C GLN A 24 12.34 5.78 28.31
N GLY A 25 13.05 4.96 29.07
CA GLY A 25 12.47 3.87 29.83
C GLY A 25 12.29 2.57 29.05
N PRO A 26 11.62 1.55 29.64
CA PRO A 26 11.56 0.19 29.09
C PRO A 26 10.77 0.06 27.79
N GLN A 27 9.92 1.03 27.48
CA GLN A 27 9.11 1.05 26.25
C GLN A 27 9.89 1.54 25.01
N ARG A 28 11.08 2.10 25.21
CA ARG A 28 11.89 2.68 24.11
C ARG A 28 12.19 1.67 23.03
N ALA A 29 12.71 0.50 23.41
CA ALA A 29 13.18 -0.49 22.46
C ALA A 29 12.10 -1.01 21.49
N PRO A 30 10.92 -1.50 21.98
CA PRO A 30 9.87 -2.00 21.10
C PRO A 30 9.38 -0.95 20.13
N MET A 31 9.24 0.32 20.56
CA MET A 31 8.72 1.39 19.71
C MET A 31 9.73 1.82 18.65
N LEU A 32 11.01 1.93 18.97
CA LEU A 32 12.04 2.28 18.00
C LEU A 32 12.17 1.19 16.93
N VAL A 33 12.13 -0.08 17.31
CA VAL A 33 12.16 -1.20 16.36
C VAL A 33 10.92 -1.17 15.47
N LEU A 34 9.73 -0.98 16.04
CA LEU A 34 8.48 -0.90 15.29
C LEU A 34 8.52 0.23 14.24
N TRP A 35 8.84 1.45 14.63
CA TRP A 35 8.86 2.59 13.71
C TRP A 35 9.94 2.49 12.65
N ASN A 36 11.09 1.90 12.99
CA ASN A 36 12.16 1.71 12.03
C ASN A 36 11.86 0.60 11.01
N SER A 37 11.19 -0.49 11.45
CA SER A 37 10.89 -1.64 10.58
C SER A 37 9.64 -1.44 9.71
N THR A 38 8.62 -0.71 10.20
CA THR A 38 7.32 -0.60 9.55
C THR A 38 7.12 0.69 8.75
N ASP A 39 8.08 1.60 8.74
CA ASP A 39 8.01 2.89 8.06
C ASP A 39 6.75 3.70 8.40
N ILE A 40 6.39 3.72 9.69
CA ILE A 40 5.28 4.50 10.24
C ILE A 40 5.88 5.67 11.03
N PRO A 41 6.16 6.81 10.40
CA PRO A 41 6.70 7.96 11.13
C PRO A 41 5.62 8.55 12.05
N GLU A 42 5.97 8.80 13.30
CA GLU A 42 5.12 9.53 14.23
C GLU A 42 4.97 10.98 13.80
N ARG A 43 5.98 11.53 13.15
CA ARG A 43 6.03 12.89 12.67
C ARG A 43 6.75 12.96 11.32
N PHE A 44 6.27 13.81 10.42
CA PHE A 44 6.86 14.01 9.09
C PHE A 44 7.96 15.09 9.09
N GLY A 45 8.99 14.92 9.93
CA GLY A 45 10.06 15.89 10.11
C GLY A 45 9.67 17.06 11.01
N THR A 46 10.51 18.12 11.05
CA THR A 46 10.28 19.31 11.89
C THR A 46 9.66 20.49 11.15
N PRO A 47 10.00 20.77 9.86
CA PRO A 47 9.40 21.88 9.12
C PRO A 47 7.99 21.57 8.65
N ALA A 48 7.28 22.60 8.19
CA ALA A 48 6.00 22.42 7.49
C ALA A 48 6.17 21.42 6.34
N TYR A 49 5.19 20.56 6.20
CA TYR A 49 5.19 19.46 5.24
C TYR A 49 4.20 19.74 4.13
N SER A 50 4.65 19.70 2.89
CA SER A 50 3.77 19.75 1.74
C SER A 50 4.14 18.67 0.74
N ARG A 51 3.16 17.99 0.17
CA ARG A 51 3.38 16.97 -0.85
C ARG A 51 2.26 16.98 -1.88
N PHE A 52 2.66 16.88 -3.14
CA PHE A 52 1.77 16.62 -4.26
C PHE A 52 1.95 15.16 -4.72
N ARG A 53 0.85 14.49 -5.02
CA ARG A 53 0.82 13.11 -5.53
C ARG A 53 -0.21 12.99 -6.64
N LEU A 54 -0.04 11.96 -7.49
CA LEU A 54 -1.06 11.61 -8.49
C LEU A 54 -2.33 11.03 -7.85
N GLY A 55 -2.28 10.66 -6.57
CA GLY A 55 -3.43 10.18 -5.81
C GLY A 55 -4.05 8.94 -6.45
N GLN A 56 -5.38 8.93 -6.60
CA GLN A 56 -6.14 7.81 -7.14
C GLN A 56 -6.28 7.93 -8.67
N SER A 57 -5.14 7.97 -9.38
CA SER A 57 -5.10 8.18 -10.83
C SER A 57 -4.77 6.90 -11.59
N ALA A 58 -5.35 6.75 -12.79
CA ALA A 58 -5.13 5.58 -13.62
C ALA A 58 -5.31 5.86 -15.12
N LEU A 59 -4.54 5.16 -15.93
CA LEU A 59 -4.70 5.08 -17.37
C LEU A 59 -4.90 3.61 -17.75
N ARG A 60 -6.04 3.28 -18.37
CA ARG A 60 -6.40 1.90 -18.69
C ARG A 60 -6.85 1.74 -20.14
N LEU A 61 -6.42 0.65 -20.76
CA LEU A 61 -6.91 0.17 -22.03
C LEU A 61 -7.73 -1.10 -21.80
N SER A 62 -9.03 -1.01 -22.05
CA SER A 62 -9.98 -2.09 -21.79
C SER A 62 -10.53 -2.68 -23.07
N SER A 63 -10.58 -4.00 -23.13
CA SER A 63 -11.31 -4.80 -24.11
C SER A 63 -12.66 -5.23 -23.51
N ARG A 64 -13.36 -6.17 -24.18
CA ARG A 64 -14.65 -6.69 -23.69
C ARG A 64 -14.54 -7.44 -22.36
N SER A 65 -13.41 -8.06 -22.10
CA SER A 65 -13.24 -8.99 -20.98
C SER A 65 -12.08 -8.64 -20.07
N VAL A 66 -11.06 -7.95 -20.57
CA VAL A 66 -9.84 -7.66 -19.82
C VAL A 66 -9.42 -6.21 -19.97
N SER A 67 -8.68 -5.72 -18.99
CA SER A 67 -8.09 -4.39 -18.95
C SER A 67 -6.62 -4.49 -18.60
N VAL A 68 -5.80 -3.66 -19.22
CA VAL A 68 -4.41 -3.44 -18.86
C VAL A 68 -4.18 -1.96 -18.67
N GLY A 69 -3.33 -1.58 -17.71
CA GLY A 69 -3.07 -0.17 -17.47
C GLY A 69 -1.96 0.08 -16.45
N ILE A 70 -1.77 1.35 -16.16
CA ILE A 70 -0.93 1.85 -15.08
C ILE A 70 -1.79 2.66 -14.11
N SER A 71 -1.50 2.55 -12.83
CA SER A 71 -2.30 3.16 -11.78
C SER A 71 -1.45 3.56 -10.58
N THR A 72 -1.91 4.57 -9.86
CA THR A 72 -1.45 4.94 -8.54
C THR A 72 -2.55 4.81 -7.49
N GLU A 73 -3.63 4.11 -7.83
CA GLU A 73 -4.75 3.87 -6.92
C GLU A 73 -4.36 2.94 -5.77
N ASN A 74 -5.01 3.14 -4.65
CA ASN A 74 -4.95 2.18 -3.56
C ASN A 74 -5.68 0.90 -3.96
N LEU A 75 -5.12 -0.22 -3.54
CA LEU A 75 -5.70 -1.54 -3.73
C LEU A 75 -6.30 -2.01 -2.41
N TRP A 76 -7.46 -2.67 -2.50
CA TRP A 76 -8.14 -3.23 -1.34
C TRP A 76 -8.54 -4.66 -1.67
N TRP A 77 -7.79 -5.63 -1.15
CA TRP A 77 -8.04 -7.04 -1.41
C TRP A 77 -8.55 -7.77 -0.17
N GLY A 78 -9.63 -8.50 -0.36
CA GLY A 78 -10.32 -9.26 0.67
C GLY A 78 -11.75 -8.79 0.90
N PRO A 79 -12.57 -9.61 1.59
CA PRO A 79 -13.99 -9.35 1.81
C PRO A 79 -14.26 -8.37 2.95
N GLY A 80 -13.24 -7.98 3.71
CA GLY A 80 -13.39 -7.11 4.87
C GLY A 80 -13.71 -5.68 4.47
N PHE A 81 -14.71 -5.08 5.12
CA PHE A 81 -15.11 -3.69 4.88
C PHE A 81 -14.22 -2.68 5.64
N ARG A 82 -13.77 -3.04 6.84
CA ARG A 82 -12.93 -2.16 7.68
C ARG A 82 -11.46 -2.46 7.57
N ASN A 83 -11.12 -3.72 7.44
CA ASN A 83 -9.74 -4.20 7.31
C ASN A 83 -9.63 -5.06 6.05
N SER A 84 -8.68 -4.72 5.19
CA SER A 84 -8.33 -5.57 4.05
C SER A 84 -7.47 -6.74 4.51
N LEU A 85 -7.46 -7.83 3.77
CA LEU A 85 -6.52 -8.92 3.98
C LEU A 85 -5.13 -8.57 3.48
N LEU A 86 -5.06 -7.98 2.28
CA LEU A 86 -3.83 -7.53 1.66
C LEU A 86 -4.05 -6.16 1.06
N LEU A 87 -3.04 -5.32 1.18
CA LEU A 87 -3.07 -3.95 0.67
C LEU A 87 -4.25 -3.16 1.27
N SER A 88 -4.06 -1.91 1.51
CA SER A 88 -5.09 -1.06 2.12
C SER A 88 -4.91 0.38 1.69
N ASN A 89 -5.78 1.25 2.19
CA ASN A 89 -5.67 2.70 2.03
C ASN A 89 -4.98 3.40 3.22
N SER A 90 -4.28 2.65 4.06
CA SER A 90 -3.53 3.22 5.20
C SER A 90 -2.26 3.96 4.78
N ALA A 91 -1.79 3.72 3.56
CA ALA A 91 -0.70 4.45 2.92
C ALA A 91 -1.17 4.96 1.56
N PRO A 92 -0.49 5.96 0.99
CA PRO A 92 -0.77 6.37 -0.39
C PRO A 92 -0.59 5.22 -1.35
N GLY A 93 -1.36 5.23 -2.44
CA GLY A 93 -1.18 4.30 -3.53
C GLY A 93 0.21 4.42 -4.17
N PHE A 94 0.67 3.36 -4.79
CA PHE A 94 1.98 3.27 -5.44
C PHE A 94 1.84 3.04 -6.93
N LEU A 95 2.84 3.44 -7.71
CA LEU A 95 2.84 3.21 -9.15
C LEU A 95 2.93 1.72 -9.46
N HIS A 96 1.91 1.19 -10.13
CA HIS A 96 1.85 -0.21 -10.54
C HIS A 96 1.21 -0.38 -11.90
N GLY A 97 1.66 -1.38 -12.62
CA GLY A 97 0.96 -1.95 -13.76
C GLY A 97 -0.16 -2.85 -13.26
N THR A 98 -1.29 -2.86 -13.96
CA THR A 98 -2.43 -3.73 -13.64
C THR A 98 -2.90 -4.47 -14.89
N PHE A 99 -3.27 -5.74 -14.69
CA PHE A 99 -3.97 -6.54 -15.69
C PHE A 99 -5.10 -7.29 -14.99
N ASN A 100 -6.33 -6.99 -15.36
CA ASN A 100 -7.51 -7.50 -14.65
C ASN A 100 -8.66 -7.85 -15.59
N SER A 101 -9.56 -8.69 -15.10
CA SER A 101 -10.85 -8.90 -15.73
C SER A 101 -11.74 -7.66 -15.56
N VAL A 102 -12.44 -7.25 -16.63
CA VAL A 102 -13.42 -6.13 -16.60
C VAL A 102 -14.78 -6.62 -16.10
N LYS A 103 -15.04 -7.89 -16.30
CA LYS A 103 -16.27 -8.57 -15.87
C LYS A 103 -15.94 -10.05 -15.61
N PRO A 104 -16.82 -10.75 -14.87
CA PRO A 104 -16.65 -12.18 -14.63
C PRO A 104 -16.50 -12.96 -15.94
N LEU A 105 -15.42 -13.72 -16.06
CA LEU A 105 -15.14 -14.60 -17.19
C LEU A 105 -15.92 -15.90 -17.01
N LYS A 106 -17.02 -16.05 -17.76
CA LYS A 106 -17.90 -17.22 -17.66
C LYS A 106 -17.27 -18.44 -18.34
N THR A 107 -17.22 -19.53 -17.61
CA THR A 107 -16.77 -20.85 -18.10
C THR A 107 -17.81 -21.92 -17.80
N VAL A 108 -17.58 -23.14 -18.25
CA VAL A 108 -18.43 -24.30 -17.94
C VAL A 108 -18.42 -24.65 -16.43
N LEU A 109 -17.32 -24.32 -15.74
CA LEU A 109 -17.13 -24.57 -14.31
C LEU A 109 -17.69 -23.47 -13.41
N GLY A 110 -17.90 -22.27 -13.95
CA GLY A 110 -18.35 -21.11 -13.19
C GLY A 110 -17.76 -19.82 -13.73
N SER A 111 -17.72 -18.80 -12.91
CA SER A 111 -17.20 -17.47 -13.25
C SER A 111 -15.92 -17.19 -12.52
N PHE A 112 -14.97 -16.58 -13.22
CA PHE A 112 -13.67 -16.18 -12.68
C PHE A 112 -13.48 -14.68 -12.82
N GLU A 113 -12.87 -14.05 -11.83
CA GLU A 113 -12.34 -12.70 -11.87
C GLU A 113 -10.91 -12.71 -11.37
N PHE A 114 -10.07 -11.88 -11.94
CA PHE A 114 -8.67 -11.79 -11.51
C PHE A 114 -8.16 -10.35 -11.60
N GLN A 115 -7.17 -10.07 -10.78
CA GLN A 115 -6.36 -8.87 -10.87
C GLN A 115 -4.89 -9.23 -10.60
N LEU A 116 -4.04 -9.01 -11.60
CA LEU A 116 -2.59 -9.11 -11.50
C LEU A 116 -2.01 -7.70 -11.42
N ILE A 117 -1.10 -7.50 -10.50
CA ILE A 117 -0.38 -6.22 -10.37
C ILE A 117 1.12 -6.45 -10.34
N GLY A 118 1.86 -5.45 -10.80
CA GLY A 118 3.30 -5.38 -10.63
C GLY A 118 3.71 -3.93 -10.45
N GLY A 119 4.43 -3.61 -9.37
CA GLY A 119 4.74 -2.23 -9.06
C GLY A 119 5.98 -2.05 -8.20
N ARG A 120 6.33 -0.77 -8.00
CA ARG A 120 7.45 -0.34 -7.18
C ARG A 120 6.94 0.30 -5.92
N LEU A 121 7.40 -0.21 -4.78
CA LEU A 121 7.12 0.35 -3.47
C LEU A 121 8.21 1.34 -3.07
N GLU A 122 7.79 2.47 -2.52
CA GLU A 122 8.68 3.53 -2.04
C GLU A 122 8.45 3.72 -0.54
N GLY A 123 9.54 4.04 0.18
CA GLY A 123 9.46 4.43 1.58
C GLY A 123 8.87 5.83 1.75
N SER A 124 8.51 6.19 2.98
CA SER A 124 8.01 7.53 3.32
C SER A 124 9.04 8.64 3.04
N GLY A 125 10.33 8.29 3.03
CA GLY A 125 11.44 9.23 2.97
C GLY A 125 11.70 9.96 4.29
N VAL A 126 10.97 9.62 5.35
CA VAL A 126 11.14 10.22 6.67
C VAL A 126 12.13 9.38 7.49
N GLN A 127 13.10 10.06 8.06
CA GLN A 127 14.08 9.42 8.95
C GLN A 127 13.41 9.00 10.27
N PRO A 128 13.87 7.92 10.90
CA PRO A 128 13.40 7.53 12.23
C PRO A 128 13.74 8.61 13.26
N LEU A 129 12.96 8.66 14.34
CA LEU A 129 13.14 9.62 15.45
C LEU A 129 14.49 9.48 16.17
N ALA A 130 15.10 8.31 16.12
CA ALA A 130 16.43 8.05 16.65
C ALA A 130 17.28 7.28 15.65
N SER A 131 18.56 7.62 15.60
CA SER A 131 19.54 6.94 14.74
C SER A 131 20.24 5.78 15.45
N ASP A 132 20.04 5.63 16.75
CA ASP A 132 20.70 4.62 17.55
C ASP A 132 19.81 4.07 18.68
N TYR A 133 20.04 2.84 19.02
CA TYR A 133 19.58 2.18 20.23
C TYR A 133 20.70 1.28 20.75
N ILE A 134 21.56 1.87 21.60
CA ILE A 134 22.77 1.20 22.08
C ILE A 134 22.50 0.55 23.44
N VAL A 135 22.72 -0.76 23.51
CA VAL A 135 22.70 -1.55 24.75
C VAL A 135 24.00 -2.35 24.82
N ASN A 136 24.73 -2.21 25.91
CA ASN A 136 26.02 -2.87 26.12
C ASN A 136 27.03 -2.65 24.96
N GLY A 137 27.02 -1.45 24.36
CA GLY A 137 27.92 -1.09 23.28
C GLY A 137 27.50 -1.60 21.90
N ILE A 138 26.37 -2.28 21.78
CA ILE A 138 25.82 -2.77 20.51
C ILE A 138 24.65 -1.89 20.09
N ASN A 139 24.69 -1.35 18.87
CA ASN A 139 23.55 -0.63 18.29
C ASN A 139 22.60 -1.65 17.66
N TYR A 140 21.37 -1.69 18.17
CA TYR A 140 20.29 -2.56 17.69
C TYR A 140 19.39 -1.91 16.62
N LEU A 141 19.60 -0.63 16.32
CA LEU A 141 18.90 0.00 15.21
C LEU A 141 19.69 -0.18 13.92
N GLU A 142 19.09 -0.84 12.96
CA GLU A 142 19.60 -0.92 11.60
C GLU A 142 19.04 0.25 10.78
N PRO A 143 19.85 0.91 9.95
CA PRO A 143 19.35 1.93 9.04
C PRO A 143 18.35 1.31 8.06
N LYS A 144 17.29 2.05 7.74
CA LYS A 144 16.33 1.62 6.71
C LYS A 144 17.05 1.50 5.38
N SER A 145 16.80 0.40 4.67
CA SER A 145 17.21 0.29 3.27
C SER A 145 16.53 1.38 2.44
N THR A 146 17.33 2.05 1.62
CA THR A 146 16.84 3.02 0.63
C THR A 146 16.55 2.36 -0.72
N ASP A 147 16.74 1.05 -0.83
CA ASP A 147 16.54 0.32 -2.06
C ASP A 147 15.07 0.27 -2.43
N ALA A 148 14.80 0.36 -3.73
CA ALA A 148 13.47 0.16 -4.24
C ALA A 148 13.03 -1.31 -4.03
N ARG A 149 11.82 -1.47 -3.50
CA ARG A 149 11.19 -2.79 -3.37
C ARG A 149 10.15 -2.96 -4.46
N TYR A 150 10.06 -4.15 -5.01
CA TYR A 150 9.07 -4.47 -6.03
C TYR A 150 8.06 -5.45 -5.46
N ILE A 151 6.81 -5.29 -5.89
CA ILE A 151 5.71 -6.18 -5.56
C ILE A 151 5.12 -6.74 -6.84
N SER A 152 4.85 -8.04 -6.85
CA SER A 152 4.00 -8.69 -7.83
C SER A 152 2.97 -9.50 -7.07
N ALA A 153 1.70 -9.32 -7.39
CA ALA A 153 0.64 -10.00 -6.67
C ALA A 153 -0.54 -10.29 -7.60
N LEU A 154 -1.23 -11.39 -7.32
CA LEU A 154 -2.40 -11.86 -8.05
C LEU A 154 -3.52 -12.14 -7.05
N THR A 155 -4.71 -11.64 -7.34
CA THR A 155 -5.94 -12.14 -6.70
C THR A 155 -6.80 -12.82 -7.75
N LEU A 156 -7.44 -13.92 -7.35
CA LEU A 156 -8.34 -14.71 -8.16
C LEU A 156 -9.62 -14.96 -7.37
N ASN A 157 -10.75 -14.58 -7.94
CA ASN A 157 -12.06 -14.89 -7.39
C ASN A 157 -12.75 -15.92 -8.27
N TYR A 158 -13.35 -16.93 -7.64
CA TYR A 158 -14.05 -17.99 -8.33
C TYR A 158 -15.45 -18.19 -7.76
N GLN A 159 -16.44 -18.20 -8.61
CA GLN A 159 -17.84 -18.55 -8.27
C GLN A 159 -18.22 -19.83 -9.00
N PRO A 160 -18.36 -20.96 -8.29
CA PRO A 160 -18.80 -22.23 -8.87
C PRO A 160 -20.20 -22.13 -9.47
N ARG A 161 -20.42 -22.74 -10.63
CA ARG A 161 -21.73 -22.73 -11.28
C ARG A 161 -22.80 -23.50 -10.49
N TRP A 162 -22.40 -24.55 -9.80
CA TRP A 162 -23.29 -25.48 -9.10
C TRP A 162 -23.58 -25.08 -7.65
N VAL A 163 -22.94 -24.04 -7.13
CA VAL A 163 -23.20 -23.51 -5.78
C VAL A 163 -23.45 -22.00 -5.87
N PRO A 164 -24.68 -21.58 -6.21
CA PRO A 164 -25.00 -20.16 -6.30
C PRO A 164 -24.75 -19.45 -4.97
N GLY A 165 -24.10 -18.27 -5.03
CA GLY A 165 -23.79 -17.46 -3.86
C GLY A 165 -22.49 -17.82 -3.14
N LEU A 166 -21.79 -18.89 -3.52
CA LEU A 166 -20.45 -19.18 -3.02
C LEU A 166 -19.40 -18.41 -3.83
N PHE A 167 -18.56 -17.63 -3.15
CA PHE A 167 -17.42 -16.93 -3.73
C PHE A 167 -16.16 -17.38 -3.00
N LEU A 168 -15.18 -17.84 -3.76
CA LEU A 168 -13.87 -18.26 -3.25
C LEU A 168 -12.83 -17.26 -3.74
N GLY A 169 -12.05 -16.67 -2.83
CA GLY A 169 -10.97 -15.74 -3.11
C GLY A 169 -9.61 -16.36 -2.78
N PHE A 170 -8.62 -16.14 -3.65
CA PHE A 170 -7.25 -16.61 -3.53
C PHE A 170 -6.26 -15.48 -3.76
#